data_8be0677289ab7f753eb9e2e8beecd25b
#
_entry.id   8be0677289ab7f753eb9e2e8beecd25b
#
_cell.length_a   1.000
_cell.length_b   1.000
_cell.length_c   1.000
_cell.angle_alpha   90.00
_cell.angle_beta   90.00
_cell.angle_gamma   90.00
#
_symmetry.space_group_name_H-M   'P 1'
#
loop_
_entity.id
_entity.type
_entity.pdbx_description
1 polymer ?
#
loop_
_entity_poly.entity_id
_entity_poly.type
_entity_poly.pdbx_seq_one_letter_code
_entity_poly.pdbx_strand_id
1 'polypeptide(L)'
;IYIMFVNSGMKVWKREEQFMNNVKVQTKLIIVMLATIVALVLCAVISSESMKQLQSKALETLEADERASYDEQIKQQVDNVISLCQTIYDQYQAGVYTEEEAKKLAADEIRQLRYGDAGYFWVDQYDGTNVVLLGNDTEGTNRMETKDANGYQMVKEIIRVGQEADGGYTDYVFPKEGETEPSPKRSYSKAFEPFGWVIGTGNYTDYIDDQVASIEKDFSSYVT
;
A
#
# COMPACT_ATOMS: atom_id res chain seq x y z
N ILE A 1 -8.23 -16.39 -54.38
CA ILE A 1 -7.53 -16.74 -53.12
C ILE A 1 -8.39 -17.66 -52.24
N TYR A 2 -9.69 -17.43 -52.08
CA TYR A 2 -10.60 -18.26 -51.27
C TYR A 2 -10.74 -19.71 -51.75
N ILE A 3 -10.82 -19.91 -53.04
CA ILE A 3 -10.94 -21.23 -53.72
C ILE A 3 -9.64 -22.07 -53.57
N MET A 4 -8.50 -21.42 -53.48
CA MET A 4 -7.21 -22.09 -53.32
C MET A 4 -7.01 -22.66 -51.89
N PHE A 5 -7.51 -21.97 -50.87
CA PHE A 5 -7.50 -22.46 -49.47
C PHE A 5 -8.45 -23.61 -49.25
N VAL A 6 -9.64 -23.61 -49.84
CA VAL A 6 -10.63 -24.71 -49.75
C VAL A 6 -10.10 -25.96 -50.42
N ASN A 7 -9.45 -25.84 -51.60
CA ASN A 7 -8.87 -26.98 -52.33
C ASN A 7 -7.64 -27.59 -51.59
N SER A 8 -6.82 -26.77 -50.91
CA SER A 8 -5.70 -27.29 -50.12
C SER A 8 -6.20 -28.03 -48.88
N GLY A 9 -7.21 -27.51 -48.20
CA GLY A 9 -7.84 -28.16 -47.05
C GLY A 9 -8.49 -29.49 -47.41
N MET A 10 -9.21 -29.59 -48.51
CA MET A 10 -9.79 -30.84 -49.00
C MET A 10 -8.76 -31.92 -49.40
N LYS A 11 -7.59 -31.53 -49.91
CA LYS A 11 -6.50 -32.47 -50.23
C LYS A 11 -5.86 -33.01 -48.96
N VAL A 12 -5.69 -32.19 -47.94
CA VAL A 12 -5.18 -32.62 -46.63
C VAL A 12 -6.15 -33.59 -45.96
N TRP A 13 -7.45 -33.27 -45.93
CA TRP A 13 -8.51 -34.13 -45.40
C TRP A 13 -8.56 -35.51 -46.07
N LYS A 14 -8.55 -35.61 -47.41
CA LYS A 14 -8.55 -36.86 -48.14
C LYS A 14 -7.29 -37.70 -47.89
N ARG A 15 -6.15 -37.07 -47.63
CA ARG A 15 -4.88 -37.75 -47.34
C ARG A 15 -4.88 -38.36 -45.94
N GLU A 16 -5.45 -37.67 -45.00
CA GLU A 16 -5.63 -38.17 -43.60
C GLU A 16 -6.66 -39.30 -43.55
N GLU A 17 -7.76 -39.17 -44.26
CA GLU A 17 -8.77 -40.21 -44.34
C GLU A 17 -8.21 -41.53 -44.94
N GLN A 18 -7.37 -41.41 -45.96
CA GLN A 18 -6.70 -42.54 -46.60
C GLN A 18 -5.63 -43.16 -45.74
N PHE A 19 -4.89 -42.36 -44.97
CA PHE A 19 -3.92 -42.85 -43.98
C PHE A 19 -4.61 -43.58 -42.85
N MET A 20 -5.66 -43.05 -42.30
CA MET A 20 -6.44 -43.64 -41.22
C MET A 20 -7.15 -44.93 -41.62
N ASN A 21 -7.57 -45.08 -42.87
CA ASN A 21 -8.22 -46.32 -43.35
C ASN A 21 -7.27 -47.52 -43.44
N ASN A 22 -5.98 -47.30 -43.64
CA ASN A 22 -4.98 -48.38 -43.75
C ASN A 22 -4.36 -48.78 -42.40
N VAL A 23 -4.68 -48.11 -41.29
CA VAL A 23 -4.14 -48.40 -39.96
C VAL A 23 -5.03 -49.41 -39.21
N LYS A 24 -4.45 -50.39 -38.60
CA LYS A 24 -5.17 -51.37 -37.75
C LYS A 24 -5.96 -50.68 -36.67
N VAL A 25 -7.13 -51.19 -36.31
CA VAL A 25 -8.01 -50.65 -35.28
C VAL A 25 -7.29 -50.38 -33.95
N GLN A 26 -6.41 -51.32 -33.53
CA GLN A 26 -5.60 -51.16 -32.31
C GLN A 26 -4.71 -49.92 -32.37
N THR A 27 -4.05 -49.65 -33.48
CA THR A 27 -3.19 -48.48 -33.68
C THR A 27 -4.01 -47.16 -33.64
N LYS A 28 -5.22 -47.16 -34.20
CA LYS A 28 -6.14 -46.03 -34.11
C LYS A 28 -6.50 -45.70 -32.66
N LEU A 29 -6.82 -46.71 -31.88
CA LEU A 29 -7.11 -46.56 -30.44
C LEU A 29 -5.92 -45.99 -29.66
N ILE A 30 -4.71 -46.47 -29.95
CA ILE A 30 -3.48 -45.96 -29.30
C ILE A 30 -3.26 -44.48 -29.67
N ILE A 31 -3.43 -44.10 -30.92
CA ILE A 31 -3.28 -42.67 -31.36
C ILE A 31 -4.28 -41.79 -30.63
N VAL A 32 -5.55 -42.21 -30.56
CA VAL A 32 -6.57 -41.42 -29.85
C VAL A 32 -6.23 -41.32 -28.35
N MET A 33 -5.81 -42.40 -27.72
CA MET A 33 -5.42 -42.41 -26.32
C MET A 33 -4.21 -41.48 -26.04
N LEU A 34 -3.20 -41.52 -26.91
CA LEU A 34 -2.05 -40.61 -26.79
C LEU A 34 -2.46 -39.13 -26.99
N ALA A 35 -3.32 -38.86 -27.98
CA ALA A 35 -3.83 -37.52 -28.23
C ALA A 35 -4.62 -36.96 -27.01
N THR A 36 -5.46 -37.79 -26.38
CA THR A 36 -6.20 -37.42 -25.17
C THR A 36 -5.27 -37.16 -23.99
N ILE A 37 -4.22 -37.95 -23.78
CA ILE A 37 -3.23 -37.74 -22.74
C ILE A 37 -2.49 -36.41 -22.96
N VAL A 38 -2.05 -36.15 -24.20
CA VAL A 38 -1.38 -34.89 -24.53
C VAL A 38 -2.33 -33.71 -24.28
N ALA A 39 -3.58 -33.79 -24.71
CA ALA A 39 -4.57 -32.74 -24.44
C ALA A 39 -4.78 -32.49 -22.95
N LEU A 40 -4.88 -33.55 -22.13
CA LEU A 40 -5.01 -33.42 -20.67
C LEU A 40 -3.78 -32.77 -20.04
N VAL A 41 -2.57 -33.13 -20.47
CA VAL A 41 -1.33 -32.51 -19.98
C VAL A 41 -1.29 -31.02 -20.35
N LEU A 42 -1.63 -30.67 -21.59
CA LEU A 42 -1.70 -29.28 -22.04
C LEU A 42 -2.74 -28.47 -21.21
N CYS A 43 -3.92 -29.05 -20.99
CA CYS A 43 -4.94 -28.41 -20.13
C CYS A 43 -4.43 -28.21 -18.71
N ALA A 44 -3.73 -29.19 -18.13
CA ALA A 44 -3.18 -29.09 -16.79
C ALA A 44 -2.11 -27.97 -16.70
N VAL A 45 -1.22 -27.87 -17.70
CA VAL A 45 -0.20 -26.81 -17.76
C VAL A 45 -0.86 -25.44 -17.88
N ILE A 46 -1.79 -25.27 -18.81
CA ILE A 46 -2.51 -24.00 -19.02
C ILE A 46 -3.27 -23.60 -17.73
N SER A 47 -3.95 -24.55 -17.09
CA SER A 47 -4.67 -24.31 -15.85
C SER A 47 -3.74 -23.88 -14.71
N SER A 48 -2.57 -24.53 -14.60
CA SER A 48 -1.56 -24.18 -13.59
C SER A 48 -1.02 -22.76 -13.78
N GLU A 49 -0.66 -22.40 -15.02
CA GLU A 49 -0.18 -21.04 -15.30
C GLU A 49 -1.26 -19.98 -15.09
N SER A 50 -2.50 -20.25 -15.50
CA SER A 50 -3.63 -19.35 -15.28
C SER A 50 -3.91 -19.15 -13.78
N MET A 51 -3.78 -20.21 -12.99
CA MET A 51 -3.96 -20.15 -11.52
C MET A 51 -2.87 -19.29 -10.87
N LYS A 52 -1.60 -19.45 -11.27
CA LYS A 52 -0.49 -18.64 -10.76
C LYS A 52 -0.68 -17.14 -11.09
N GLN A 53 -1.10 -16.83 -12.31
CA GLN A 53 -1.38 -15.45 -12.72
C GLN A 53 -2.53 -14.84 -11.91
N LEU A 54 -3.61 -15.60 -11.70
CA LEU A 54 -4.75 -15.15 -10.88
C LEU A 54 -4.32 -14.90 -9.43
N GLN A 55 -3.52 -15.80 -8.86
CA GLN A 55 -2.97 -15.67 -7.51
C GLN A 55 -2.10 -14.41 -7.37
N SER A 56 -1.13 -14.21 -8.28
CA SER A 56 -0.25 -13.04 -8.27
C SER A 56 -1.06 -11.74 -8.35
N LYS A 57 -2.07 -11.69 -9.23
CA LYS A 57 -2.92 -10.52 -9.38
C LYS A 57 -3.80 -10.28 -8.15
N ALA A 58 -4.29 -11.34 -7.51
CA ALA A 58 -5.07 -11.22 -6.28
C ALA A 58 -4.23 -10.67 -5.12
N LEU A 59 -2.97 -11.12 -4.97
CA LEU A 59 -2.05 -10.61 -3.96
C LEU A 59 -1.70 -9.14 -4.21
N GLU A 60 -1.38 -8.77 -5.46
CA GLU A 60 -1.11 -7.37 -5.84
C GLU A 60 -2.32 -6.45 -5.54
N THR A 61 -3.52 -6.91 -5.83
CA THR A 61 -4.74 -6.15 -5.55
C THR A 61 -4.95 -6.00 -4.04
N LEU A 62 -4.77 -7.08 -3.28
CA LEU A 62 -4.90 -7.05 -1.82
C LEU A 62 -3.88 -6.08 -1.19
N GLU A 63 -2.62 -6.14 -1.60
CA GLU A 63 -1.59 -5.21 -1.12
C GLU A 63 -1.96 -3.75 -1.44
N ALA A 64 -2.41 -3.49 -2.66
CA ALA A 64 -2.81 -2.15 -3.08
C ALA A 64 -4.02 -1.64 -2.27
N ASP A 65 -5.00 -2.49 -2.00
CA ASP A 65 -6.20 -2.14 -1.22
C ASP A 65 -5.85 -1.89 0.26
N GLU A 66 -4.98 -2.70 0.86
CA GLU A 66 -4.50 -2.50 2.23
C GLU A 66 -3.72 -1.20 2.37
N ARG A 67 -2.82 -0.89 1.42
CA ARG A 67 -2.07 0.37 1.41
C ARG A 67 -2.99 1.57 1.22
N ALA A 68 -3.98 1.49 0.32
CA ALA A 68 -4.96 2.55 0.11
C ALA A 68 -5.85 2.77 1.34
N SER A 69 -6.29 1.69 1.98
CA SER A 69 -7.07 1.75 3.23
C SER A 69 -6.26 2.40 4.36
N TYR A 70 -4.98 2.03 4.47
CA TYR A 70 -4.06 2.62 5.43
C TYR A 70 -3.89 4.14 5.18
N ASP A 71 -3.66 4.54 3.94
CA ASP A 71 -3.52 5.95 3.56
C ASP A 71 -4.74 6.76 3.95
N GLU A 72 -5.92 6.25 3.66
CA GLU A 72 -7.18 6.90 4.03
C GLU A 72 -7.35 7.01 5.55
N GLN A 73 -6.98 5.97 6.30
CA GLN A 73 -7.05 6.00 7.76
C GLN A 73 -6.17 7.09 8.36
N ILE A 74 -4.88 7.15 8.00
CA ILE A 74 -3.97 8.16 8.58
C ILE A 74 -4.36 9.58 8.15
N LYS A 75 -4.89 9.74 6.94
CA LYS A 75 -5.44 11.02 6.47
C LYS A 75 -6.61 11.45 7.34
N GLN A 76 -7.60 10.59 7.56
CA GLN A 76 -8.77 10.87 8.41
C GLN A 76 -8.36 11.23 9.84
N GLN A 77 -7.33 10.57 10.41
CA GLN A 77 -6.85 10.91 11.75
C GLN A 77 -6.29 12.34 11.79
N VAL A 78 -5.50 12.76 10.79
CA VAL A 78 -5.01 14.15 10.72
C VAL A 78 -6.16 15.13 10.52
N ASP A 79 -7.11 14.86 9.62
CA ASP A 79 -8.27 15.73 9.39
C ASP A 79 -9.12 15.90 10.67
N ASN A 80 -9.25 14.86 11.51
CA ASN A 80 -9.90 14.96 12.82
C ASN A 80 -9.14 15.91 13.77
N VAL A 81 -7.80 15.82 13.81
CA VAL A 81 -6.99 16.72 14.63
C VAL A 81 -7.05 18.15 14.11
N ILE A 82 -7.06 18.36 12.79
CA ILE A 82 -7.29 19.67 12.17
C ILE A 82 -8.64 20.25 12.61
N SER A 83 -9.70 19.44 12.64
CA SER A 83 -11.02 19.88 13.12
C SER A 83 -11.01 20.27 14.60
N LEU A 84 -10.26 19.54 15.44
CA LEU A 84 -10.05 19.90 16.85
C LEU A 84 -9.35 21.26 16.94
N CYS A 85 -8.24 21.46 16.21
CA CYS A 85 -7.52 22.72 16.18
C CYS A 85 -8.41 23.88 15.70
N GLN A 86 -9.27 23.64 14.69
CA GLN A 86 -10.21 24.64 14.21
C GLN A 86 -11.20 25.06 15.31
N THR A 87 -11.74 24.09 16.04
CA THR A 87 -12.66 24.37 17.16
C THR A 87 -12.01 25.25 18.24
N ILE A 88 -10.75 24.97 18.56
CA ILE A 88 -9.99 25.75 19.56
C ILE A 88 -9.66 27.16 19.01
N TYR A 89 -9.30 27.22 17.72
CA TYR A 89 -9.02 28.49 17.04
C TYR A 89 -10.28 29.40 16.99
N ASP A 90 -11.45 28.82 16.71
CA ASP A 90 -12.73 29.58 16.70
C ASP A 90 -13.05 30.15 18.08
N GLN A 91 -12.72 29.44 19.17
CA GLN A 91 -12.84 29.95 20.53
C GLN A 91 -11.87 31.10 20.82
N TYR A 92 -10.64 31.01 20.31
CA TYR A 92 -9.70 32.16 20.34
C TYR A 92 -10.27 33.35 19.58
N GLN A 93 -10.80 33.18 18.38
CA GLN A 93 -11.43 34.24 17.60
C GLN A 93 -12.65 34.86 18.31
N ALA A 94 -13.36 34.07 19.10
CA ALA A 94 -14.47 34.51 19.95
C ALA A 94 -14.03 35.23 21.26
N GLY A 95 -12.72 35.33 21.49
CA GLY A 95 -12.15 35.97 22.69
C GLY A 95 -12.23 35.12 23.98
N VAL A 96 -12.45 33.80 23.85
CA VAL A 96 -12.44 32.88 24.99
C VAL A 96 -11.01 32.64 25.51
N TYR A 97 -10.07 32.61 24.59
CA TYR A 97 -8.63 32.39 24.85
C TYR A 97 -7.80 33.48 24.19
N THR A 98 -6.60 33.70 24.68
CA THR A 98 -5.52 34.33 23.93
C THR A 98 -4.97 33.36 22.88
N GLU A 99 -4.24 33.83 21.89
CA GLU A 99 -3.61 32.96 20.88
C GLU A 99 -2.64 31.97 21.54
N GLU A 100 -1.87 32.42 22.54
CA GLU A 100 -0.94 31.57 23.27
C GLU A 100 -1.65 30.44 24.05
N GLU A 101 -2.76 30.79 24.71
CA GLU A 101 -3.57 29.80 25.43
C GLU A 101 -4.22 28.80 24.47
N ALA A 102 -4.72 29.23 23.31
CA ALA A 102 -5.31 28.38 22.31
C ALA A 102 -4.28 27.41 21.71
N LYS A 103 -3.09 27.92 21.33
CA LYS A 103 -1.98 27.08 20.85
C LYS A 103 -1.54 26.07 21.91
N LYS A 104 -1.41 26.52 23.16
CA LYS A 104 -1.05 25.62 24.27
C LYS A 104 -2.10 24.53 24.47
N LEU A 105 -3.38 24.89 24.50
CA LEU A 105 -4.48 23.94 24.68
C LEU A 105 -4.48 22.92 23.55
N ALA A 106 -4.40 23.36 22.29
CA ALA A 106 -4.36 22.47 21.12
C ALA A 106 -3.15 21.51 21.19
N ALA A 107 -1.96 22.00 21.54
CA ALA A 107 -0.78 21.18 21.68
C ALA A 107 -0.92 20.13 22.81
N ASP A 108 -1.48 20.54 23.96
CA ASP A 108 -1.68 19.66 25.11
C ASP A 108 -2.69 18.54 24.80
N GLU A 109 -3.77 18.85 24.08
CA GLU A 109 -4.75 17.86 23.62
C GLU A 109 -4.12 16.90 22.60
N ILE A 110 -3.46 17.41 21.56
CA ILE A 110 -2.82 16.57 20.52
C ILE A 110 -1.77 15.64 21.13
N ARG A 111 -1.01 16.08 22.12
CA ARG A 111 0.01 15.29 22.81
C ARG A 111 -0.56 14.04 23.47
N GLN A 112 -1.83 14.07 23.87
CA GLN A 112 -2.51 12.97 24.53
C GLN A 112 -3.30 12.06 23.57
N LEU A 113 -3.60 12.55 22.34
CA LEU A 113 -4.36 11.76 21.39
C LEU A 113 -3.60 10.50 20.97
N ARG A 114 -4.32 9.40 20.94
CA ARG A 114 -3.85 8.09 20.44
C ARG A 114 -4.94 7.45 19.59
N TYR A 115 -4.54 6.58 18.68
CA TYR A 115 -5.46 5.76 17.89
C TYR A 115 -4.83 4.40 17.58
N GLY A 116 -5.66 3.37 17.37
CA GLY A 116 -5.17 2.00 17.22
C GLY A 116 -4.28 1.57 18.38
N ASP A 117 -3.30 0.72 18.12
CA ASP A 117 -2.43 0.16 19.14
C ASP A 117 -1.26 1.09 19.50
N ALA A 118 -0.72 1.82 18.52
CA ALA A 118 0.49 2.63 18.70
C ALA A 118 0.46 3.97 17.94
N GLY A 119 -0.71 4.38 17.44
CA GLY A 119 -0.85 5.62 16.67
C GLY A 119 -0.73 6.85 17.56
N TYR A 120 0.06 7.83 17.12
CA TYR A 120 0.27 9.12 17.77
C TYR A 120 0.42 10.24 16.76
N PHE A 121 0.37 11.48 17.22
CA PHE A 121 0.49 12.66 16.39
C PHE A 121 1.77 13.44 16.73
N TRP A 122 2.26 14.16 15.73
CA TRP A 122 3.27 15.20 15.92
C TRP A 122 2.80 16.51 15.31
N VAL A 123 3.38 17.59 15.78
CA VAL A 123 3.17 18.94 15.27
C VAL A 123 4.51 19.62 15.13
N ASP A 124 4.76 20.17 13.94
CA ASP A 124 5.93 21.02 13.67
C ASP A 124 5.49 22.40 13.16
N GLN A 125 6.23 23.42 13.52
CA GLN A 125 6.12 24.71 12.84
C GLN A 125 6.77 24.61 11.44
N TYR A 126 6.45 25.55 10.57
CA TYR A 126 7.00 25.60 9.22
C TYR A 126 8.53 25.75 9.17
N ASP A 127 9.14 26.30 10.21
CA ASP A 127 10.59 26.42 10.36
C ASP A 127 11.27 25.13 10.89
N GLY A 128 10.49 24.11 11.20
CA GLY A 128 10.97 22.83 11.74
C GLY A 128 11.03 22.77 13.27
N THR A 129 10.59 23.80 13.97
CA THR A 129 10.47 23.74 15.43
C THR A 129 9.35 22.77 15.82
N ASN A 130 9.70 21.75 16.58
CA ASN A 130 8.73 20.74 17.02
C ASN A 130 7.88 21.28 18.17
N VAL A 131 6.56 21.16 18.04
CA VAL A 131 5.57 21.60 19.04
C VAL A 131 5.07 20.42 19.86
N VAL A 132 4.80 19.30 19.21
CA VAL A 132 4.30 18.06 19.84
C VAL A 132 5.02 16.86 19.28
N LEU A 133 5.59 16.05 20.15
CA LEU A 133 6.08 14.69 19.85
C LEU A 133 6.11 13.85 21.13
N LEU A 134 4.96 13.35 21.55
CA LEU A 134 4.81 12.45 22.71
C LEU A 134 5.29 13.04 24.06
N GLY A 135 5.56 14.34 24.15
CA GLY A 135 6.12 14.96 25.35
C GLY A 135 7.59 14.67 25.59
N ASN A 136 8.33 14.28 24.53
CA ASN A 136 9.75 13.99 24.65
C ASN A 136 10.63 15.25 24.53
N ASP A 137 11.93 15.12 24.79
CA ASP A 137 12.90 16.22 24.81
C ASP A 137 13.11 16.90 23.42
N THR A 138 12.49 16.39 22.37
CA THR A 138 12.52 17.00 21.02
C THR A 138 11.59 18.21 20.97
N GLU A 139 10.53 18.25 21.78
CA GLU A 139 9.60 19.37 21.80
C GLU A 139 10.31 20.67 22.16
N GLY A 140 10.06 21.72 21.40
CA GLY A 140 10.73 23.03 21.50
C GLY A 140 12.06 23.12 20.73
N THR A 141 12.58 22.01 20.20
CA THR A 141 13.82 22.01 19.38
C THR A 141 13.52 22.08 17.89
N ASN A 142 14.46 22.60 17.10
CA ASN A 142 14.34 22.59 15.64
C ASN A 142 14.86 21.24 15.11
N ARG A 143 14.02 20.55 14.35
CA ARG A 143 14.34 19.24 13.79
C ARG A 143 14.34 19.18 12.25
N MET A 144 14.40 20.36 11.58
CA MET A 144 14.35 20.46 10.11
C MET A 144 15.40 19.56 9.41
N GLU A 145 16.59 19.46 9.98
CA GLU A 145 17.69 18.67 9.41
C GLU A 145 17.71 17.20 9.87
N THR A 146 16.67 16.75 10.58
CA THR A 146 16.58 15.35 11.03
C THR A 146 16.47 14.42 9.82
N LYS A 147 17.31 13.40 9.84
CA LYS A 147 17.37 12.36 8.80
C LYS A 147 16.96 11.02 9.38
N ASP A 148 16.39 10.20 8.53
CA ASP A 148 16.18 8.79 8.84
C ASP A 148 17.49 7.98 8.74
N ALA A 149 17.44 6.67 9.03
CA ALA A 149 18.63 5.80 9.00
C ALA A 149 19.23 5.67 7.59
N ASN A 150 18.47 5.96 6.53
CA ASN A 150 18.95 5.96 5.14
C ASN A 150 19.51 7.33 4.71
N GLY A 151 19.51 8.33 5.61
CA GLY A 151 19.97 9.69 5.32
C GLY A 151 18.93 10.59 4.65
N TYR A 152 17.69 10.16 4.55
CA TYR A 152 16.59 10.93 3.98
C TYR A 152 16.13 12.03 4.96
N GLN A 153 16.00 13.28 4.48
CA GLN A 153 15.59 14.44 5.28
C GLN A 153 14.05 14.40 5.52
N MET A 154 13.60 13.45 6.33
CA MET A 154 12.18 13.14 6.51
C MET A 154 11.36 14.33 7.04
N VAL A 155 11.89 15.08 8.01
CA VAL A 155 11.13 16.20 8.61
C VAL A 155 10.94 17.33 7.62
N LYS A 156 11.96 17.64 6.84
CA LYS A 156 11.87 18.63 5.77
C LYS A 156 10.82 18.28 4.73
N GLU A 157 10.74 17.00 4.35
CA GLU A 157 9.75 16.51 3.40
C GLU A 157 8.34 16.50 4.01
N ILE A 158 8.19 16.05 5.25
CA ILE A 158 6.92 16.10 6.02
C ILE A 158 6.35 17.52 6.03
N ILE A 159 7.20 18.53 6.33
CA ILE A 159 6.77 19.92 6.36
C ILE A 159 6.44 20.42 4.95
N ARG A 160 7.23 20.05 3.95
CA ARG A 160 6.99 20.44 2.56
C ARG A 160 5.65 19.91 2.04
N VAL A 161 5.40 18.60 2.15
CA VAL A 161 4.16 18.00 1.65
C VAL A 161 2.96 18.40 2.48
N GLY A 162 3.14 18.61 3.78
CA GLY A 162 2.08 19.09 4.67
C GLY A 162 1.54 20.46 4.29
N GLN A 163 2.32 21.30 3.60
CA GLN A 163 1.91 22.61 3.12
C GLN A 163 1.27 22.58 1.72
N GLU A 164 1.17 21.43 1.08
CA GLU A 164 0.35 21.27 -0.13
C GLU A 164 -1.14 21.41 0.19
N ALA A 165 -1.96 21.80 -0.77
CA ALA A 165 -3.37 22.15 -0.55
C ALA A 165 -4.18 21.07 0.19
N ASP A 166 -3.91 19.79 -0.13
CA ASP A 166 -4.57 18.64 0.49
C ASP A 166 -3.66 17.88 1.47
N GLY A 167 -2.51 18.46 1.85
CA GLY A 167 -1.47 17.73 2.57
C GLY A 167 -0.75 16.71 1.69
N GLY A 168 0.03 15.81 2.30
CA GLY A 168 0.76 14.82 1.55
C GLY A 168 1.31 13.67 2.38
N TYR A 169 1.71 12.61 1.67
CA TYR A 169 2.31 11.41 2.25
C TYR A 169 3.83 11.46 2.18
N THR A 170 4.47 10.85 3.19
CA THR A 170 5.93 10.71 3.24
C THR A 170 6.28 9.31 3.70
N ASP A 171 7.16 8.64 2.94
CA ASP A 171 7.71 7.33 3.27
C ASP A 171 9.15 7.48 3.77
N TYR A 172 9.47 6.87 4.91
CA TYR A 172 10.79 6.89 5.53
C TYR A 172 10.96 5.69 6.45
N VAL A 173 12.13 5.50 7.03
CA VAL A 173 12.36 4.47 8.04
C VAL A 173 12.51 5.11 9.43
N PHE A 174 11.87 4.52 10.42
CA PHE A 174 11.90 5.02 11.80
C PHE A 174 11.79 3.86 12.80
N PRO A 175 12.50 3.89 13.92
CA PRO A 175 12.34 2.86 14.95
C PRO A 175 10.93 2.86 15.55
N LYS A 176 10.39 1.67 15.83
CA LYS A 176 9.18 1.52 16.63
C LYS A 176 9.46 1.91 18.07
N GLU A 177 8.42 2.25 18.82
CA GLU A 177 8.57 2.60 20.22
C GLU A 177 9.23 1.45 21.01
N GLY A 178 10.34 1.77 21.70
CA GLY A 178 11.15 0.78 22.43
C GLY A 178 12.10 -0.06 21.58
N GLU A 179 12.13 0.14 20.26
CA GLU A 179 13.06 -0.54 19.34
C GLU A 179 14.18 0.41 18.89
N THR A 180 15.29 -0.18 18.44
CA THR A 180 16.41 0.56 17.85
C THR A 180 16.53 0.36 16.34
N GLU A 181 16.01 -0.73 15.84
CA GLU A 181 16.03 -1.05 14.42
C GLU A 181 14.95 -0.24 13.67
N PRO A 182 15.31 0.40 12.55
CA PRO A 182 14.37 1.18 11.78
C PRO A 182 13.44 0.27 10.98
N SER A 183 12.13 0.57 11.02
CA SER A 183 11.09 -0.10 10.24
C SER A 183 10.49 0.87 9.21
N PRO A 184 10.00 0.39 8.05
CA PRO A 184 9.30 1.22 7.08
C PRO A 184 8.09 1.90 7.71
N LYS A 185 8.02 3.23 7.55
CA LYS A 185 6.93 4.05 8.08
C LYS A 185 6.37 4.94 6.99
N ARG A 186 5.06 4.95 6.86
CA ARG A 186 4.33 5.86 6.00
C ARG A 186 3.51 6.81 6.85
N SER A 187 3.57 8.09 6.50
CA SER A 187 2.88 9.17 7.22
C SER A 187 2.06 10.03 6.27
N TYR A 188 1.06 10.69 6.83
CA TYR A 188 0.34 11.78 6.20
C TYR A 188 0.47 13.03 7.06
N SER A 189 0.66 14.18 6.42
CA SER A 189 0.83 15.46 7.07
C SER A 189 0.05 16.54 6.36
N LYS A 190 -0.53 17.49 7.13
CA LYS A 190 -1.32 18.58 6.60
C LYS A 190 -1.14 19.86 7.44
N ALA A 191 -1.10 20.99 6.77
CA ALA A 191 -0.98 22.29 7.44
C ALA A 191 -2.29 22.67 8.13
N PHE A 192 -2.14 23.28 9.32
CA PHE A 192 -3.14 24.10 9.97
C PHE A 192 -2.62 25.54 9.97
N GLU A 193 -2.95 26.25 8.90
CA GLU A 193 -2.43 27.61 8.64
C GLU A 193 -2.66 28.61 9.79
N PRO A 194 -3.83 28.60 10.49
CA PRO A 194 -4.09 29.60 11.53
C PRO A 194 -3.04 29.60 12.66
N PHE A 195 -2.40 28.45 12.95
CA PHE A 195 -1.33 28.36 13.94
C PHE A 195 0.07 28.28 13.33
N GLY A 196 0.19 28.18 12.00
CA GLY A 196 1.46 27.98 11.31
C GLY A 196 2.04 26.57 11.57
N TRP A 197 1.20 25.59 11.72
CA TRP A 197 1.55 24.22 12.08
C TRP A 197 1.40 23.25 10.91
N VAL A 198 2.25 22.24 10.88
CA VAL A 198 2.06 20.99 10.12
C VAL A 198 1.79 19.88 11.13
N ILE A 199 0.62 19.27 11.00
CA ILE A 199 0.16 18.19 11.87
C ILE A 199 0.30 16.90 11.07
N GLY A 200 0.89 15.88 11.68
CA GLY A 200 1.08 14.60 11.01
C GLY A 200 0.84 13.42 11.94
N THR A 201 0.56 12.31 11.30
CA THR A 201 0.55 10.98 11.91
C THR A 201 1.03 9.95 10.90
N GLY A 202 1.39 8.77 11.38
CA GLY A 202 1.79 7.66 10.52
C GLY A 202 2.07 6.42 11.35
N ASN A 203 2.11 5.28 10.67
CA ASN A 203 2.41 4.01 11.30
C ASN A 203 3.35 3.19 10.41
N TYR A 204 3.76 2.04 10.90
CA TYR A 204 4.67 1.14 10.20
C TYR A 204 3.89 0.28 9.21
N THR A 205 4.49 0.05 8.04
CA THR A 205 3.83 -0.66 6.92
C THR A 205 4.32 -2.10 6.75
N ASP A 206 5.28 -2.52 7.55
CA ASP A 206 5.84 -3.88 7.53
C ASP A 206 4.78 -4.97 7.77
N TYR A 207 3.73 -4.69 8.56
CA TYR A 207 2.63 -5.64 8.76
C TYR A 207 1.88 -5.98 7.46
N ILE A 208 1.81 -5.06 6.50
CA ILE A 208 1.18 -5.32 5.20
C ILE A 208 2.01 -6.34 4.43
N ASP A 209 3.33 -6.14 4.40
CA ASP A 209 4.27 -7.04 3.73
C ASP A 209 4.23 -8.45 4.37
N ASP A 210 4.15 -8.52 5.71
CA ASP A 210 4.02 -9.77 6.46
C ASP A 210 2.70 -10.49 6.17
N GLN A 211 1.58 -9.78 6.05
CA GLN A 211 0.29 -10.36 5.69
C GLN A 211 0.31 -10.91 4.27
N VAL A 212 0.82 -10.15 3.30
CA VAL A 212 0.95 -10.59 1.90
C VAL A 212 1.83 -11.84 1.82
N ALA A 213 2.97 -11.86 2.50
CA ALA A 213 3.86 -13.02 2.55
C ALA A 213 3.21 -14.27 3.18
N SER A 214 2.40 -14.07 4.23
CA SER A 214 1.66 -15.18 4.86
C SER A 214 0.63 -15.78 3.92
N ILE A 215 -0.14 -14.95 3.21
CA ILE A 215 -1.13 -15.40 2.24
C ILE A 215 -0.47 -16.10 1.06
N GLU A 216 0.66 -15.57 0.56
CA GLU A 216 1.44 -16.20 -0.52
C GLU A 216 1.92 -17.60 -0.12
N LYS A 217 2.40 -17.77 1.12
CA LYS A 217 2.81 -19.04 1.67
C LYS A 217 1.65 -20.03 1.76
N ASP A 218 0.49 -19.58 2.20
CA ASP A 218 -0.70 -20.43 2.30
C ASP A 218 -1.12 -20.91 0.90
N PHE A 219 -1.18 -20.02 -0.07
CA PHE A 219 -1.47 -20.40 -1.47
C PHE A 219 -0.47 -21.42 -2.01
N SER A 220 0.82 -21.25 -1.73
CA SER A 220 1.87 -22.19 -2.17
C SER A 220 1.65 -23.58 -1.62
N SER A 221 1.08 -23.71 -0.42
CA SER A 221 0.80 -24.99 0.23
C SER A 221 -0.33 -25.78 -0.43
N TYR A 222 -1.23 -25.13 -1.17
CA TYR A 222 -2.34 -25.77 -1.88
C TYR A 222 -1.97 -26.23 -3.31
N VAL A 223 -0.82 -25.78 -3.83
CA VAL A 223 -0.38 -26.07 -5.21
C VAL A 223 0.68 -27.17 -5.27
N THR A 224 1.18 -27.62 -4.15
CA THR A 224 2.12 -28.75 -4.00
C THR A 224 1.37 -30.03 -3.69
#